data_dd9367e5d824a5f9f18f8c0fdca5b0d4
#
_entry.id   dd9367e5d824a5f9f18f8c0fdca5b0d4
#
_cell.length_a   1.000
_cell.length_b   1.000
_cell.length_c   1.000
_cell.angle_alpha   90.00
_cell.angle_beta   90.00
_cell.angle_gamma   90.00
#
_symmetry.space_group_name_H-M   'P 1'
#
loop_
_entity.id
_entity.type
_entity.pdbx_description
1 polymer ?
#
loop_
_entity_poly.entity_id
_entity_poly.type
_entity_poly.pdbx_seq_one_letter_code
_entity_poly.pdbx_strand_id
1 'polypeptide(L)'
;MLVGLLLNVIGWLGNVFLLGPLWRSAFTEIAATPWRESPWRDVISLAPDFIYGIAMCWLYVGLAQRYGATFATALRATILVFVVGAFTTYVGIANSGLLPWGLSAATTLLALVTFIPGAWLVHTLLKGHALA
;
A
#
# COMPACT_ATOMS: atom_id res chain seq x y z
N MET A 1 -4.70 13.06 -0.74
CA MET A 1 -5.15 12.66 0.61
C MET A 1 -6.18 11.52 0.56
N LEU A 2 -7.30 11.63 -0.21
CA LEU A 2 -8.36 10.61 -0.24
C LEU A 2 -7.88 9.20 -0.64
N VAL A 3 -6.96 9.09 -1.60
CA VAL A 3 -6.40 7.79 -2.03
C VAL A 3 -5.64 7.13 -0.88
N GLY A 4 -4.76 7.85 -0.20
CA GLY A 4 -4.03 7.33 0.96
C GLY A 4 -4.95 6.92 2.10
N LEU A 5 -6.02 7.68 2.37
CA LEU A 5 -7.02 7.30 3.36
C LEU A 5 -7.72 5.98 2.98
N LEU A 6 -8.11 5.83 1.71
CA LEU A 6 -8.71 4.60 1.21
C LEU A 6 -7.78 3.39 1.39
N LEU A 7 -6.49 3.54 1.01
CA LEU A 7 -5.49 2.49 1.19
C LEU A 7 -5.34 2.09 2.67
N ASN A 8 -5.27 3.09 3.57
CA ASN A 8 -5.20 2.84 5.02
C ASN A 8 -6.41 2.05 5.54
N VAL A 9 -7.64 2.49 5.19
CA VAL A 9 -8.86 1.84 5.68
C VAL A 9 -8.95 0.40 5.20
N ILE A 10 -8.77 0.15 3.90
CA ILE A 10 -8.85 -1.20 3.34
C ILE A 10 -7.70 -2.07 3.84
N GLY A 11 -6.48 -1.52 3.87
CA GLY A 11 -5.29 -2.22 4.38
C GLY A 11 -5.45 -2.60 5.86
N TRP A 12 -5.94 -1.69 6.70
CA TRP A 12 -6.21 -1.96 8.11
C TRP A 12 -7.26 -3.04 8.30
N LEU A 13 -8.41 -2.94 7.61
CA LEU A 13 -9.46 -3.96 7.67
C LEU A 13 -8.93 -5.33 7.25
N GLY A 14 -8.20 -5.41 6.15
CA GLY A 14 -7.60 -6.65 5.68
C GLY A 14 -6.59 -7.24 6.67
N ASN A 15 -5.72 -6.40 7.24
CA ASN A 15 -4.76 -6.86 8.24
C ASN A 15 -5.43 -7.36 9.52
N VAL A 16 -6.46 -6.67 10.01
CA VAL A 16 -7.16 -7.07 11.25
C VAL A 16 -7.99 -8.34 11.03
N PHE A 17 -8.82 -8.38 9.99
CA PHE A 17 -9.79 -9.44 9.81
C PHE A 17 -9.26 -10.66 9.05
N LEU A 18 -8.39 -10.48 8.05
CA LEU A 18 -7.87 -11.58 7.24
C LEU A 18 -6.52 -12.09 7.75
N LEU A 19 -5.61 -11.20 8.11
CA LEU A 19 -4.24 -11.57 8.48
C LEU A 19 -4.01 -11.59 10.01
N GLY A 20 -4.99 -11.19 10.82
CA GLY A 20 -4.86 -11.10 12.28
C GLY A 20 -4.29 -12.37 12.94
N PRO A 21 -4.74 -13.59 12.60
CA PRO A 21 -4.16 -14.82 13.16
C PRO A 21 -2.68 -15.02 12.79
N LEU A 22 -2.30 -14.72 11.54
CA LEU A 22 -0.91 -14.81 11.05
C LEU A 22 0.00 -13.80 11.76
N TRP A 23 -0.50 -12.58 11.97
CA TRP A 23 0.22 -11.57 12.73
C TRP A 23 0.44 -12.00 14.18
N ARG A 24 -0.57 -12.58 14.84
CA ARG A 24 -0.43 -13.05 16.22
C ARG A 24 0.63 -14.13 16.35
N SER A 25 0.66 -15.12 15.46
CA SER A 25 1.69 -16.16 15.48
C SER A 25 3.09 -15.59 15.25
N ALA A 26 3.26 -14.68 14.30
CA ALA A 26 4.55 -14.06 14.05
C ALA A 26 5.02 -13.20 15.23
N PHE A 27 4.13 -12.47 15.89
CA PHE A 27 4.50 -11.63 17.03
C PHE A 27 4.78 -12.39 18.33
N THR A 28 4.35 -13.62 18.48
CA THR A 28 4.79 -14.47 19.61
C THR A 28 6.26 -14.85 19.50
N GLU A 29 6.80 -14.89 18.29
CA GLU A 29 8.21 -15.20 18.02
C GLU A 29 9.10 -13.94 18.05
N ILE A 30 8.55 -12.78 17.74
CA ILE A 30 9.28 -11.50 17.77
C ILE A 30 9.18 -10.93 19.19
N ALA A 31 10.29 -10.95 19.92
CA ALA A 31 10.37 -10.37 21.27
C ALA A 31 9.81 -8.95 21.33
N ALA A 32 9.19 -8.61 22.45
CA ALA A 32 8.69 -7.26 22.72
C ALA A 32 9.83 -6.26 22.56
N THR A 33 9.67 -5.32 21.62
CA THR A 33 10.62 -4.24 21.42
C THR A 33 10.06 -2.95 21.99
N PRO A 34 10.88 -2.01 22.48
CA PRO A 34 10.41 -0.71 22.97
C PRO A 34 9.58 0.07 21.94
N TRP A 35 9.84 -0.16 20.65
CA TRP A 35 9.08 0.42 19.55
C TRP A 35 7.61 0.00 19.54
N ARG A 36 7.30 -1.23 19.98
CA ARG A 36 5.91 -1.74 20.02
C ARG A 36 5.02 -0.95 20.98
N GLU A 37 5.60 -0.37 22.01
CA GLU A 37 4.90 0.44 23.03
C GLU A 37 4.91 1.95 22.70
N SER A 38 5.56 2.36 21.61
CA SER A 38 5.63 3.75 21.21
C SER A 38 4.27 4.28 20.76
N PRO A 39 3.78 5.41 21.31
CA PRO A 39 2.53 6.03 20.89
C PRO A 39 2.58 6.53 19.44
N TRP A 40 3.78 6.74 18.88
CA TRP A 40 4.00 7.19 17.52
C TRP A 40 3.92 6.07 16.48
N ARG A 41 3.96 4.81 16.90
CA ARG A 41 3.96 3.66 15.99
C ARG A 41 2.78 3.69 15.02
N ASP A 42 1.58 3.90 15.55
CA ASP A 42 0.36 3.86 14.75
C ASP A 42 0.29 5.04 13.78
N VAL A 43 0.74 6.22 14.20
CA VAL A 43 0.84 7.41 13.35
C VAL A 43 1.84 7.21 12.22
N ILE A 44 3.03 6.69 12.52
CA ILE A 44 4.08 6.44 11.51
C ILE A 44 3.64 5.33 10.54
N SER A 45 2.90 4.32 11.01
CA SER A 45 2.41 3.24 10.14
C SER A 45 1.40 3.70 9.10
N LEU A 46 0.73 4.83 9.30
CA LEU A 46 -0.20 5.41 8.32
C LEU A 46 0.53 6.15 7.17
N ALA A 47 1.74 6.65 7.42
CA ALA A 47 2.46 7.51 6.48
C ALA A 47 2.73 6.84 5.10
N PRO A 48 3.15 5.57 5.00
CA PRO A 48 3.41 4.93 3.72
C PRO A 48 2.22 4.95 2.77
N ASP A 49 1.00 4.71 3.25
CA ASP A 49 -0.19 4.67 2.42
C ASP A 49 -0.55 6.05 1.85
N PHE A 50 -0.29 7.13 2.62
CA PHE A 50 -0.42 8.48 2.09
C PHE A 50 0.64 8.80 1.04
N ILE A 51 1.88 8.35 1.24
CA ILE A 51 2.97 8.49 0.25
C ILE A 51 2.62 7.73 -1.01
N TYR A 52 2.14 6.49 -0.91
CA TYR A 52 1.67 5.71 -2.05
C TYR A 52 0.52 6.39 -2.79
N GLY A 53 -0.48 6.90 -2.06
CA GLY A 53 -1.60 7.62 -2.64
C GLY A 53 -1.18 8.87 -3.41
N ILE A 54 -0.21 9.64 -2.89
CA ILE A 54 0.36 10.82 -3.57
C ILE A 54 1.13 10.38 -4.82
N ALA A 55 1.98 9.36 -4.70
CA ALA A 55 2.77 8.83 -5.81
C ALA A 55 1.88 8.29 -6.94
N MET A 56 0.80 7.59 -6.62
CA MET A 56 -0.19 7.11 -7.60
C MET A 56 -0.83 8.27 -8.36
N CYS A 57 -1.25 9.32 -7.66
CA CYS A 57 -1.85 10.51 -8.28
C CYS A 57 -0.84 11.21 -9.19
N TRP A 58 0.37 11.42 -8.72
CA TRP A 58 1.42 12.11 -9.46
C TRP A 58 1.83 11.35 -10.72
N LEU A 59 2.08 10.04 -10.59
CA LEU A 59 2.40 9.18 -11.73
C LEU A 59 1.24 9.09 -12.72
N TYR A 60 -0.01 9.03 -12.26
CA TYR A 60 -1.16 9.01 -13.14
C TYR A 60 -1.21 10.27 -14.03
N VAL A 61 -1.06 11.46 -13.43
CA VAL A 61 -1.07 12.71 -14.19
C VAL A 61 0.05 12.73 -15.22
N GLY A 62 1.26 12.33 -14.85
CA GLY A 62 2.39 12.26 -15.81
C GLY A 62 2.20 11.24 -16.92
N LEU A 63 1.66 10.07 -16.62
CA LEU A 63 1.40 9.02 -17.61
C LEU A 63 0.19 9.34 -18.50
N ALA A 64 -0.82 10.05 -17.98
CA ALA A 64 -2.01 10.41 -18.72
C ALA A 64 -1.73 11.34 -19.90
N GLN A 65 -0.71 12.17 -19.82
CA GLN A 65 -0.25 13.02 -20.94
C GLN A 65 0.22 12.19 -22.15
N ARG A 66 0.77 11.00 -21.91
CA ARG A 66 1.29 10.13 -22.97
C ARG A 66 0.31 9.04 -23.38
N TYR A 67 -0.43 8.47 -22.45
CA TYR A 67 -1.26 7.27 -22.64
C TYR A 67 -2.76 7.55 -22.55
N GLY A 68 -3.14 8.82 -22.33
CA GLY A 68 -4.52 9.24 -22.12
C GLY A 68 -5.00 9.01 -20.68
N ALA A 69 -6.03 9.77 -20.27
CA ALA A 69 -6.62 9.72 -18.94
C ALA A 69 -7.62 8.55 -18.80
N THR A 70 -7.11 7.32 -18.82
CA THR A 70 -7.89 6.08 -18.75
C THR A 70 -7.66 5.34 -17.43
N PHE A 71 -8.57 4.42 -17.10
CA PHE A 71 -8.37 3.52 -15.97
C PHE A 71 -7.13 2.63 -16.15
N ALA A 72 -6.83 2.19 -17.36
CA ALA A 72 -5.62 1.43 -17.66
C ALA A 72 -4.34 2.21 -17.33
N THR A 73 -4.34 3.52 -17.55
CA THR A 73 -3.23 4.41 -17.18
C THR A 73 -3.10 4.53 -15.66
N ALA A 74 -4.22 4.64 -14.95
CA ALA A 74 -4.22 4.64 -13.48
C ALA A 74 -3.71 3.31 -12.92
N LEU A 75 -4.11 2.20 -13.50
CA LEU A 75 -3.63 0.88 -13.11
C LEU A 75 -2.12 0.71 -13.33
N ARG A 76 -1.57 1.22 -14.45
CA ARG A 76 -0.12 1.23 -14.70
C ARG A 76 0.64 2.04 -13.64
N ALA A 77 0.17 3.25 -13.31
CA ALA A 77 0.75 4.06 -12.25
C ALA A 77 0.73 3.32 -10.90
N THR A 78 -0.39 2.71 -10.59
CA THR A 78 -0.60 1.94 -9.35
C THR A 78 0.33 0.72 -9.27
N ILE A 79 0.47 -0.05 -10.35
CA ILE A 79 1.37 -1.22 -10.39
C ILE A 79 2.82 -0.77 -10.20
N LEU A 80 3.25 0.34 -10.79
CA LEU A 80 4.60 0.87 -10.58
C LEU A 80 4.84 1.24 -9.11
N VAL A 81 3.90 1.94 -8.48
CA VAL A 81 3.99 2.28 -7.05
C VAL A 81 4.00 1.02 -6.18
N PHE A 82 3.16 0.05 -6.50
CA PHE A 82 3.12 -1.22 -5.78
C PHE A 82 4.45 -1.98 -5.87
N VAL A 83 5.00 -2.14 -7.08
CA VAL A 83 6.25 -2.90 -7.28
C VAL A 83 7.42 -2.21 -6.60
N VAL A 84 7.59 -0.91 -6.78
CA VAL A 84 8.73 -0.16 -6.22
C VAL A 84 8.58 0.04 -4.70
N GLY A 85 7.37 0.20 -4.21
CA GLY A 85 7.07 0.44 -2.80
C GLY A 85 6.77 -0.85 -2.02
N ALA A 86 5.52 -1.28 -2.04
CA ALA A 86 5.04 -2.34 -1.16
C ALA A 86 5.72 -3.70 -1.42
N PHE A 87 5.80 -4.13 -2.68
CA PHE A 87 6.39 -5.43 -3.03
C PHE A 87 7.87 -5.52 -2.61
N THR A 88 8.70 -4.55 -3.02
CA THR A 88 10.13 -4.56 -2.66
C THR A 88 10.35 -4.48 -1.16
N THR A 89 9.52 -3.72 -0.44
CA THR A 89 9.58 -3.60 1.02
C THR A 89 9.29 -4.95 1.69
N TYR A 90 8.21 -5.62 1.33
CA TYR A 90 7.86 -6.91 1.95
C TYR A 90 8.84 -8.02 1.61
N VAL A 91 9.34 -8.06 0.37
CA VAL A 91 10.41 -8.99 -0.02
C VAL A 91 11.69 -8.72 0.78
N GLY A 92 12.09 -7.46 0.93
CA GLY A 92 13.26 -7.08 1.72
C GLY A 92 13.15 -7.46 3.19
N ILE A 93 11.97 -7.22 3.81
CA ILE A 93 11.70 -7.59 5.21
C ILE A 93 11.72 -9.12 5.40
N ALA A 94 11.13 -9.88 4.48
CA ALA A 94 11.16 -11.34 4.52
C ALA A 94 12.58 -11.88 4.35
N ASN A 95 13.33 -11.32 3.40
CA ASN A 95 14.71 -11.73 3.14
C ASN A 95 15.66 -11.41 4.31
N SER A 96 15.38 -10.37 5.08
CA SER A 96 16.14 -10.04 6.30
C SER A 96 15.79 -10.93 7.50
N GLY A 97 14.80 -11.83 7.38
CA GLY A 97 14.35 -12.70 8.46
C GLY A 97 13.47 -12.01 9.51
N LEU A 98 13.09 -10.74 9.29
CA LEU A 98 12.25 -9.98 10.23
C LEU A 98 10.78 -10.43 10.22
N LEU A 99 10.30 -10.98 9.10
CA LEU A 99 8.96 -11.57 8.99
C LEU A 99 9.03 -12.92 8.28
N PRO A 100 8.16 -13.88 8.68
CA PRO A 100 8.00 -15.13 7.95
C PRO A 100 7.57 -14.88 6.49
N TRP A 101 8.11 -15.66 5.55
CA TRP A 101 7.79 -15.55 4.12
C TRP A 101 6.29 -15.67 3.84
N GLY A 102 5.58 -16.58 4.55
CA GLY A 102 4.14 -16.74 4.41
C GLY A 102 3.35 -15.48 4.76
N LEU A 103 3.72 -14.79 5.84
CA LEU A 103 3.08 -13.54 6.26
C LEU A 103 3.43 -12.41 5.28
N SER A 104 4.69 -12.31 4.84
CA SER A 104 5.12 -11.31 3.85
C SER A 104 4.40 -11.50 2.51
N ALA A 105 4.22 -12.74 2.04
CA ALA A 105 3.46 -13.02 0.83
C ALA A 105 1.97 -12.63 0.99
N ALA A 106 1.35 -12.98 2.11
CA ALA A 106 -0.05 -12.65 2.40
C ALA A 106 -0.28 -11.13 2.48
N THR A 107 0.62 -10.40 3.14
CA THR A 107 0.54 -8.91 3.22
C THR A 107 0.79 -8.27 1.85
N THR A 108 1.69 -8.82 1.05
CA THR A 108 1.93 -8.36 -0.33
C THR A 108 0.69 -8.53 -1.21
N LEU A 109 0.02 -9.69 -1.12
CA LEU A 109 -1.22 -9.94 -1.86
C LEU A 109 -2.35 -9.03 -1.38
N LEU A 110 -2.48 -8.82 -0.08
CA LEU A 110 -3.45 -7.87 0.47
C LEU A 110 -3.19 -6.46 -0.05
N ALA A 111 -1.94 -6.00 -0.05
CA ALA A 111 -1.56 -4.71 -0.59
C ALA A 111 -1.94 -4.59 -2.07
N LEU A 112 -1.65 -5.61 -2.89
CA LEU A 112 -2.02 -5.62 -4.31
C LEU A 112 -3.54 -5.45 -4.51
N VAL A 113 -4.34 -6.19 -3.75
CA VAL A 113 -5.82 -6.08 -3.78
C VAL A 113 -6.29 -4.69 -3.34
N THR A 114 -5.65 -4.12 -2.31
CA THR A 114 -5.96 -2.78 -1.79
C THR A 114 -5.65 -1.67 -2.81
N PHE A 115 -4.62 -1.85 -3.62
CA PHE A 115 -4.20 -0.87 -4.63
C PHE A 115 -5.19 -0.75 -5.81
N ILE A 116 -5.99 -1.79 -6.10
CA ILE A 116 -6.97 -1.75 -7.21
C ILE A 116 -8.06 -0.68 -6.99
N PRO A 117 -8.78 -0.64 -5.86
CA PRO A 117 -9.71 0.47 -5.57
C PRO A 117 -9.00 1.83 -5.51
N GLY A 118 -7.73 1.87 -5.07
CA GLY A 118 -6.89 3.07 -5.16
C GLY A 118 -6.74 3.57 -6.59
N ALA A 119 -6.45 2.69 -7.56
CA ALA A 119 -6.36 3.03 -8.98
C ALA A 119 -7.68 3.58 -9.53
N TRP A 120 -8.80 2.98 -9.14
CA TRP A 120 -10.12 3.45 -9.53
C TRP A 120 -10.39 4.86 -8.98
N LEU A 121 -10.06 5.10 -7.72
CA LEU A 121 -10.25 6.42 -7.10
C LEU A 121 -9.36 7.49 -7.75
N VAL A 122 -8.08 7.18 -8.04
CA VAL A 122 -7.17 8.07 -8.76
C VAL A 122 -7.75 8.46 -10.12
N HIS A 123 -8.22 7.47 -10.89
CA HIS A 123 -8.82 7.72 -12.19
C HIS A 123 -10.07 8.62 -12.09
N THR A 124 -10.99 8.30 -11.18
CA THR A 124 -12.25 9.06 -11.05
C THR A 124 -12.04 10.50 -10.62
N LEU A 125 -11.08 10.74 -9.72
CA LEU A 125 -10.78 12.09 -9.22
C LEU A 125 -9.99 12.94 -10.21
N LEU A 126 -9.10 12.34 -10.99
CA LEU A 126 -8.11 13.09 -11.76
C LEU A 126 -8.31 13.05 -13.28
N LYS A 127 -9.23 12.23 -13.82
CA LYS A 127 -9.46 12.12 -15.26
C LYS A 127 -9.75 13.46 -15.96
N GLY A 128 -10.43 14.38 -15.28
CA GLY A 128 -10.74 15.72 -15.82
C GLY A 128 -9.58 16.70 -15.72
N HIS A 129 -8.62 16.50 -14.83
CA HIS A 129 -7.48 17.38 -14.60
C HIS A 129 -6.20 16.91 -15.31
N ALA A 130 -6.13 15.66 -15.69
CA ALA A 130 -4.93 15.07 -16.27
C ALA A 130 -4.69 15.46 -17.74
N LEU A 131 -5.67 16.10 -18.39
CA LEU A 131 -5.61 16.55 -19.79
C LEU A 131 -5.67 18.07 -19.93
N ALA A 132 -5.76 18.80 -18.83
CA ALA A 132 -5.69 20.25 -18.79
C ALA A 132 -4.23 20.72 -18.66
#